data_9d4d64adb31a23ded2a8256c87ace99f
#
_entry.id   9d4d64adb31a23ded2a8256c87ace99f
#
_cell.length_a   1.000
_cell.length_b   1.000
_cell.length_c   1.000
_cell.angle_alpha   90.00
_cell.angle_beta   90.00
_cell.angle_gamma   90.00
#
_symmetry.space_group_name_H-M   'P 1'
#
loop_
_entity.id
_entity.type
_entity.pdbx_description
1 polymer ?
#
loop_
_entity_poly.entity_id
_entity_poly.type
_entity_poly.pdbx_seq_one_letter_code
_entity_poly.pdbx_strand_id
1 'polypeptide(L)'
;MGVTTMMHLAIQIVLATGLAALDTPRQMENLTRGVVAVKQPGGVYVVWRLFGTDPDGIAFNLYRVAGDAGPSRVNESPIAGTTNHVDTKADPNLPLRYFVRPIVEGKELAPSNPVPVWENNYLEIPIQFIGDYRAGDASVGDLDGDGEYEIVLHQVSRGRDNSFAGVTGTPVFDAYKLDGTHLWRIDLGINIREGEHYTQFMVYDLDGDGRAEMVCKTADGTKDGLGKVIGDKDKDWRTLKPGDRTDGRILDGPEFLTVFDGRTGAALKTVDYIPSRDPIDGWGGIGGNGGNDNYGNRCDRLLACVAYLDGVRPSVVMCRGVYGRIVLAAWHWRNGELTNRWVFDSGISKPPFSDASPYSGMGGHSLSVADVDGDGRDEIVYHAMVVDDSGKGLYSTGWRHGDAMHIGDFCPDRPGLEVFTVHENEDDTVRFQSPGAAMRDARTGEAIWKHSPSIDVGGGLVADIDPRHRGCEAWGGPGGLRDCAGNQIGPAPRSSGFAVWWDGDLLRELVAGSNVTKWNWQANTEDRIFATGSRPGGRGPNLTADLLGDWREEILMTAPDGKSLRLYTTTIPTEHRLHTLMHDPQYRLSIAWQNVVYNKPPHVSFFLGQGMTAPPRPNITLIGSGEALR
;
A
#
# COMPACT_ATOMS: atom_id res chain seq x y z
N MET A 1 30.78 -71.79 -14.89
CA MET A 1 29.42 -71.42 -14.53
C MET A 1 29.46 -69.97 -14.05
N GLY A 2 29.18 -69.06 -14.94
CA GLY A 2 29.17 -67.62 -14.63
C GLY A 2 27.72 -67.15 -14.45
N VAL A 3 27.46 -66.45 -13.36
CA VAL A 3 26.18 -65.81 -13.12
C VAL A 3 26.36 -64.30 -13.38
N THR A 4 25.73 -63.82 -14.42
CA THR A 4 25.72 -62.42 -14.81
C THR A 4 24.56 -61.71 -14.09
N THR A 5 24.88 -60.79 -13.19
CA THR A 5 23.88 -59.97 -12.48
C THR A 5 23.56 -58.77 -13.33
N MET A 6 22.34 -58.68 -13.85
CA MET A 6 21.76 -57.46 -14.50
C MET A 6 21.34 -56.49 -13.43
N MET A 7 21.96 -55.31 -13.38
CA MET A 7 21.50 -54.13 -12.62
C MET A 7 20.45 -53.39 -13.45
N HIS A 8 19.20 -53.35 -12.96
CA HIS A 8 18.15 -52.50 -13.52
C HIS A 8 18.29 -51.08 -12.93
N LEU A 9 18.63 -50.16 -13.80
CA LEU A 9 18.63 -48.71 -13.47
C LEU A 9 17.18 -48.18 -13.63
N ALA A 10 16.48 -47.95 -12.54
CA ALA A 10 15.18 -47.28 -12.56
C ALA A 10 15.40 -45.78 -12.69
N ILE A 11 15.12 -45.20 -13.84
CA ILE A 11 15.06 -43.75 -14.04
C ILE A 11 13.70 -43.27 -13.48
N GLN A 12 13.69 -42.61 -12.34
CA GLN A 12 12.55 -41.87 -11.89
C GLN A 12 12.46 -40.55 -12.69
N ILE A 13 11.50 -40.50 -13.60
CA ILE A 13 11.08 -39.26 -14.26
C ILE A 13 10.21 -38.53 -13.24
N VAL A 14 10.77 -37.51 -12.60
CA VAL A 14 9.99 -36.51 -11.84
C VAL A 14 9.26 -35.66 -12.89
N LEU A 15 7.99 -35.94 -13.12
CA LEU A 15 7.10 -35.01 -13.82
C LEU A 15 6.89 -33.79 -12.89
N ALA A 16 7.61 -32.72 -13.15
CA ALA A 16 7.25 -31.40 -12.66
C ALA A 16 5.95 -30.99 -13.39
N THR A 17 4.81 -31.22 -12.78
CA THR A 17 3.57 -30.56 -13.17
C THR A 17 3.70 -29.11 -12.74
N GLY A 18 4.27 -28.26 -13.60
CA GLY A 18 4.12 -26.83 -13.47
C GLY A 18 2.62 -26.53 -13.55
N LEU A 19 2.02 -26.05 -12.47
CA LEU A 19 0.74 -25.36 -12.56
C LEU A 19 0.95 -24.23 -13.58
N ALA A 20 0.20 -24.25 -14.66
CA ALA A 20 0.15 -23.11 -15.57
C ALA A 20 -0.46 -21.95 -14.79
N ALA A 21 0.27 -20.82 -14.70
CA ALA A 21 -0.28 -19.58 -14.18
C ALA A 21 -1.63 -19.30 -14.87
N LEU A 22 -2.59 -18.77 -14.11
CA LEU A 22 -3.88 -18.36 -14.67
C LEU A 22 -3.62 -17.30 -15.74
N ASP A 23 -3.89 -17.63 -16.98
CA ASP A 23 -3.73 -16.71 -18.13
C ASP A 23 -4.87 -15.65 -18.20
N THR A 24 -5.69 -15.59 -17.13
CA THR A 24 -6.82 -14.67 -17.04
C THR A 24 -6.36 -13.34 -16.46
N PRO A 25 -6.58 -12.22 -17.18
CA PRO A 25 -6.12 -10.92 -16.74
C PRO A 25 -6.86 -10.45 -15.46
N ARG A 26 -6.13 -9.76 -14.58
CA ARG A 26 -6.67 -9.12 -13.38
C ARG A 26 -7.50 -7.89 -13.76
N GLN A 27 -8.65 -7.72 -13.12
CA GLN A 27 -9.49 -6.53 -13.32
C GLN A 27 -8.89 -5.34 -12.58
N MET A 28 -8.67 -4.23 -13.30
CA MET A 28 -8.07 -2.99 -12.78
C MET A 28 -8.87 -1.76 -13.21
N GLU A 29 -8.69 -0.66 -12.50
CA GLU A 29 -9.32 0.63 -12.76
C GLU A 29 -8.95 1.20 -14.14
N ASN A 30 -9.91 1.85 -14.79
CA ASN A 30 -9.71 2.51 -16.09
C ASN A 30 -9.36 3.99 -15.89
N LEU A 31 -8.08 4.29 -15.77
CA LEU A 31 -7.59 5.62 -15.45
C LEU A 31 -7.57 6.57 -16.65
N THR A 32 -7.68 7.89 -16.39
CA THR A 32 -7.35 8.93 -17.36
C THR A 32 -5.83 9.00 -17.61
N ARG A 33 -5.39 9.78 -18.61
CA ARG A 33 -3.96 10.04 -18.86
C ARG A 33 -3.26 10.81 -17.73
N GLY A 34 -3.98 11.26 -16.71
CA GLY A 34 -3.42 11.93 -15.54
C GLY A 34 -2.49 13.09 -15.89
N VAL A 35 -2.83 13.88 -16.93
CA VAL A 35 -1.97 14.98 -17.39
C VAL A 35 -1.82 16.00 -16.27
N VAL A 36 -0.56 16.40 -16.01
CA VAL A 36 -0.22 17.49 -15.09
C VAL A 36 0.63 18.51 -15.84
N ALA A 37 0.37 19.79 -15.63
CA ALA A 37 1.15 20.87 -16.16
C ALA A 37 1.57 21.81 -15.01
N VAL A 38 2.86 22.03 -14.83
CA VAL A 38 3.42 22.82 -13.71
C VAL A 38 4.31 23.93 -14.24
N LYS A 39 4.10 25.13 -13.74
CA LYS A 39 4.95 26.27 -14.02
C LYS A 39 6.32 26.11 -13.39
N GLN A 40 7.37 26.31 -14.17
CA GLN A 40 8.75 26.28 -13.68
C GLN A 40 9.62 27.34 -14.35
N PRO A 41 10.82 27.63 -13.82
CA PRO A 41 11.78 28.52 -14.52
C PRO A 41 12.05 28.00 -15.94
N GLY A 42 11.78 28.85 -16.94
CA GLY A 42 12.02 28.50 -18.34
C GLY A 42 10.87 27.86 -19.10
N GLY A 43 9.68 27.72 -18.51
CA GLY A 43 8.51 27.21 -19.23
C GLY A 43 7.47 26.50 -18.37
N VAL A 44 6.73 25.60 -19.01
CA VAL A 44 5.76 24.72 -18.34
C VAL A 44 6.20 23.28 -18.52
N TYR A 45 6.41 22.58 -17.41
CA TYR A 45 6.65 21.14 -17.40
C TYR A 45 5.29 20.43 -17.50
N VAL A 46 5.17 19.53 -18.47
CA VAL A 46 3.96 18.74 -18.69
C VAL A 46 4.29 17.26 -18.68
N VAL A 47 3.50 16.47 -17.97
CA VAL A 47 3.73 15.04 -17.75
C VAL A 47 2.39 14.27 -17.84
N TRP A 48 2.42 13.01 -18.29
CA TRP A 48 1.22 12.18 -18.47
C TRP A 48 1.53 10.69 -18.33
N ARG A 49 0.50 9.88 -18.08
CA ARG A 49 0.61 8.43 -17.94
C ARG A 49 0.85 7.71 -19.26
N LEU A 50 1.72 6.72 -19.21
CA LEU A 50 1.74 5.58 -20.11
C LEU A 50 0.96 4.45 -19.45
N PHE A 51 0.03 3.81 -20.16
CA PHE A 51 -0.71 2.68 -19.61
C PHE A 51 0.01 1.36 -19.84
N GLY A 52 -0.12 0.41 -18.92
CA GLY A 52 0.36 -0.97 -19.12
C GLY A 52 -0.33 -1.68 -20.29
N THR A 53 -1.51 -1.19 -20.70
CA THR A 53 -2.28 -1.71 -21.84
C THR A 53 -1.99 -0.98 -23.16
N ASP A 54 -1.22 0.10 -23.13
CA ASP A 54 -0.85 0.82 -24.36
C ASP A 54 -0.07 -0.08 -25.33
N PRO A 55 -0.31 0.02 -26.64
CA PRO A 55 0.44 -0.76 -27.62
C PRO A 55 1.92 -0.33 -27.67
N ASP A 56 2.79 -1.28 -28.00
CA ASP A 56 4.19 -1.00 -28.22
C ASP A 56 4.35 0.06 -29.32
N GLY A 57 5.28 1.00 -29.09
CA GLY A 57 5.54 2.08 -30.05
C GLY A 57 4.52 3.24 -30.02
N ILE A 58 3.55 3.26 -29.09
CA ILE A 58 2.69 4.42 -28.89
C ILE A 58 3.54 5.68 -28.70
N ALA A 59 3.15 6.80 -29.32
CA ALA A 59 3.75 8.11 -29.15
C ALA A 59 2.68 9.14 -28.81
N PHE A 60 3.07 10.36 -28.51
CA PHE A 60 2.14 11.40 -28.10
C PHE A 60 2.43 12.73 -28.80
N ASN A 61 1.38 13.45 -29.16
CA ASN A 61 1.45 14.88 -29.44
C ASN A 61 0.89 15.65 -28.25
N LEU A 62 1.68 16.63 -27.78
CA LEU A 62 1.30 17.56 -26.73
C LEU A 62 0.69 18.82 -27.35
N TYR A 63 -0.44 19.25 -26.82
CA TYR A 63 -1.16 20.44 -27.25
C TYR A 63 -1.30 21.44 -26.11
N ARG A 64 -1.18 22.72 -26.47
CA ARG A 64 -1.42 23.87 -25.60
C ARG A 64 -2.61 24.68 -26.12
N VAL A 65 -3.48 25.11 -25.19
CA VAL A 65 -4.55 26.07 -25.41
C VAL A 65 -4.22 27.33 -24.60
N ALA A 66 -4.14 28.48 -25.26
CA ALA A 66 -3.83 29.77 -24.63
C ALA A 66 -5.07 30.69 -24.68
N GLY A 67 -5.65 30.99 -23.51
CA GLY A 67 -6.91 31.75 -23.42
C GLY A 67 -8.02 31.11 -24.24
N ASP A 68 -8.63 31.91 -25.12
CA ASP A 68 -9.71 31.48 -26.03
C ASP A 68 -9.19 31.00 -27.41
N ALA A 69 -7.87 30.89 -27.58
CA ALA A 69 -7.28 30.41 -28.83
C ALA A 69 -7.52 28.90 -29.04
N GLY A 70 -7.55 28.48 -30.29
CA GLY A 70 -7.58 27.04 -30.61
C GLY A 70 -6.32 26.31 -30.16
N PRO A 71 -6.37 24.97 -30.05
CA PRO A 71 -5.21 24.18 -29.67
C PRO A 71 -4.04 24.33 -30.63
N SER A 72 -2.83 24.48 -30.12
CA SER A 72 -1.59 24.47 -30.87
C SER A 72 -0.69 23.32 -30.41
N ARG A 73 -0.13 22.56 -31.38
CA ARG A 73 0.81 21.49 -31.06
C ARG A 73 2.13 22.07 -30.57
N VAL A 74 2.65 21.55 -29.47
CA VAL A 74 3.87 22.02 -28.79
C VAL A 74 5.13 21.35 -29.37
N ASN A 75 5.08 20.02 -29.51
CA ASN A 75 6.21 19.24 -30.03
C ASN A 75 6.26 19.23 -31.56
N GLU A 76 7.47 19.27 -32.11
CA GLU A 76 7.68 19.22 -33.56
C GLU A 76 7.49 17.81 -34.13
N SER A 77 8.01 16.80 -33.42
CA SER A 77 7.88 15.38 -33.75
C SER A 77 7.16 14.64 -32.64
N PRO A 78 6.44 13.54 -32.90
CA PRO A 78 5.80 12.74 -31.86
C PRO A 78 6.76 12.34 -30.75
N ILE A 79 6.33 12.47 -29.49
CA ILE A 79 7.12 12.12 -28.30
C ILE A 79 6.95 10.62 -28.06
N ALA A 80 8.01 9.85 -28.28
CA ALA A 80 7.99 8.38 -28.15
C ALA A 80 8.94 7.87 -27.06
N GLY A 81 9.95 8.65 -26.65
CA GLY A 81 10.98 8.22 -25.71
C GLY A 81 10.64 8.46 -24.24
N THR A 82 9.68 9.32 -23.97
CA THR A 82 9.30 9.73 -22.61
C THR A 82 7.81 10.09 -22.55
N THR A 83 7.30 10.33 -21.35
CA THR A 83 5.93 10.84 -21.10
C THR A 83 5.96 12.20 -20.40
N ASN A 84 7.01 12.98 -20.61
CA ASN A 84 7.13 14.35 -20.12
C ASN A 84 7.71 15.28 -21.20
N HIS A 85 7.46 16.58 -21.05
CA HIS A 85 7.96 17.60 -21.95
C HIS A 85 7.99 18.97 -21.27
N VAL A 86 9.00 19.80 -21.59
CA VAL A 86 9.07 21.19 -21.14
C VAL A 86 8.69 22.10 -22.31
N ASP A 87 7.55 22.79 -22.21
CA ASP A 87 7.15 23.83 -23.17
C ASP A 87 7.86 25.16 -22.87
N THR A 88 9.01 25.35 -23.48
CA THR A 88 9.81 26.56 -23.32
C THR A 88 9.27 27.78 -24.09
N LYS A 89 8.23 27.57 -24.94
CA LYS A 89 7.57 28.64 -25.73
C LYS A 89 6.25 29.09 -25.08
N ALA A 90 5.92 28.59 -23.90
CA ALA A 90 4.73 28.99 -23.15
C ALA A 90 4.86 30.45 -22.69
N ASP A 91 3.81 31.26 -22.93
CA ASP A 91 3.69 32.58 -22.29
C ASP A 91 3.04 32.42 -20.91
N PRO A 92 3.80 32.59 -19.81
CA PRO A 92 3.29 32.38 -18.46
C PRO A 92 2.25 33.42 -17.99
N ASN A 93 2.02 34.49 -18.80
CA ASN A 93 1.01 35.51 -18.49
C ASN A 93 -0.37 35.19 -19.04
N LEU A 94 -0.49 34.14 -19.87
CA LEU A 94 -1.75 33.71 -20.43
C LEU A 94 -2.32 32.53 -19.60
N PRO A 95 -3.65 32.41 -19.48
CA PRO A 95 -4.27 31.21 -18.94
C PRO A 95 -4.04 30.06 -19.92
N LEU A 96 -3.18 29.12 -19.52
CA LEU A 96 -2.78 27.97 -20.34
C LEU A 96 -3.48 26.70 -19.88
N ARG A 97 -3.83 25.84 -20.84
CA ARG A 97 -4.26 24.47 -20.61
C ARG A 97 -3.50 23.53 -21.54
N TYR A 98 -3.24 22.31 -21.05
CA TYR A 98 -2.52 21.29 -21.81
C TYR A 98 -3.30 19.98 -21.88
N PHE A 99 -3.13 19.25 -22.99
CA PHE A 99 -3.63 17.91 -23.19
C PHE A 99 -2.73 17.13 -24.16
N VAL A 100 -2.80 15.82 -24.13
CA VAL A 100 -2.07 14.95 -25.06
C VAL A 100 -3.02 14.20 -25.98
N ARG A 101 -2.53 13.89 -27.20
CA ARG A 101 -3.17 12.93 -28.11
C ARG A 101 -2.23 11.75 -28.32
N PRO A 102 -2.66 10.53 -27.95
CA PRO A 102 -1.93 9.32 -28.30
C PRO A 102 -1.85 9.15 -29.81
N ILE A 103 -0.75 8.58 -30.28
CA ILE A 103 -0.51 8.23 -31.69
C ILE A 103 -0.23 6.74 -31.76
N VAL A 104 -1.08 6.00 -32.46
CA VAL A 104 -0.93 4.58 -32.73
C VAL A 104 -0.90 4.38 -34.24
N GLU A 105 0.09 3.67 -34.76
CA GLU A 105 0.27 3.45 -36.20
C GLU A 105 0.21 4.73 -37.05
N GLY A 106 0.75 5.82 -36.51
CA GLY A 106 0.79 7.14 -37.17
C GLY A 106 -0.51 7.94 -37.14
N LYS A 107 -1.57 7.41 -36.49
CA LYS A 107 -2.87 8.09 -36.36
C LYS A 107 -3.06 8.64 -34.95
N GLU A 108 -3.44 9.93 -34.84
CA GLU A 108 -3.85 10.50 -33.57
C GLU A 108 -5.21 9.95 -33.11
N LEU A 109 -5.27 9.59 -31.84
CA LEU A 109 -6.48 9.16 -31.16
C LEU A 109 -7.19 10.34 -30.45
N ALA A 110 -8.23 10.05 -29.69
CA ALA A 110 -8.96 11.02 -28.90
C ALA A 110 -8.02 11.75 -27.91
N PRO A 111 -8.22 13.06 -27.66
CA PRO A 111 -7.42 13.81 -26.69
C PRO A 111 -7.73 13.38 -25.26
N SER A 112 -6.75 13.54 -24.36
CA SER A 112 -7.03 13.62 -22.93
C SER A 112 -7.82 14.90 -22.59
N ASN A 113 -8.38 14.97 -21.38
CA ASN A 113 -8.97 16.20 -20.88
C ASN A 113 -7.91 17.33 -20.79
N PRO A 114 -8.23 18.58 -21.17
CA PRO A 114 -7.35 19.71 -20.99
C PRO A 114 -7.24 20.10 -19.51
N VAL A 115 -6.01 20.14 -18.98
CA VAL A 115 -5.72 20.52 -17.60
C VAL A 115 -5.13 21.92 -17.49
N PRO A 116 -5.44 22.71 -16.44
CA PRO A 116 -4.80 24.00 -16.18
C PRO A 116 -3.36 23.83 -15.72
N VAL A 117 -2.59 24.91 -15.81
CA VAL A 117 -1.22 24.95 -15.28
C VAL A 117 -1.25 25.25 -13.78
N TRP A 118 -0.57 24.42 -12.99
CA TRP A 118 -0.35 24.66 -11.57
C TRP A 118 0.75 25.71 -11.38
N GLU A 119 0.51 26.68 -10.49
CA GLU A 119 1.50 27.71 -10.15
C GLU A 119 2.67 27.19 -9.30
N ASN A 120 2.44 26.09 -8.58
CA ASN A 120 3.42 25.41 -7.74
C ASN A 120 3.51 23.94 -8.15
N ASN A 121 4.56 23.25 -7.72
CA ASN A 121 4.69 21.81 -7.90
C ASN A 121 3.83 20.99 -6.91
N TYR A 122 2.70 21.53 -6.52
CA TYR A 122 1.69 20.83 -5.73
C TYR A 122 0.30 21.35 -6.05
N LEU A 123 -0.67 20.48 -5.88
CA LEU A 123 -2.08 20.80 -5.84
C LEU A 123 -2.51 20.98 -4.38
N GLU A 124 -3.16 22.08 -4.06
CA GLU A 124 -3.72 22.31 -2.73
C GLU A 124 -5.18 21.85 -2.69
N ILE A 125 -5.51 20.97 -1.74
CA ILE A 125 -6.81 20.32 -1.60
C ILE A 125 -7.40 20.77 -0.26
N PRO A 126 -8.37 21.71 -0.27
CA PRO A 126 -9.03 22.18 0.95
C PRO A 126 -9.77 21.06 1.68
N ILE A 127 -9.63 20.99 3.02
CA ILE A 127 -10.24 19.97 3.86
C ILE A 127 -11.21 20.60 4.85
N GLN A 128 -12.37 19.94 5.06
CA GLN A 128 -13.39 20.34 6.03
C GLN A 128 -13.16 19.62 7.37
N PHE A 129 -12.29 20.18 8.23
CA PHE A 129 -12.02 19.58 9.53
C PHE A 129 -13.18 19.74 10.53
N ILE A 130 -13.33 18.79 11.44
CA ILE A 130 -14.25 18.82 12.58
C ILE A 130 -13.48 19.29 13.80
N GLY A 131 -13.85 20.44 14.37
CA GLY A 131 -13.24 20.92 15.62
C GLY A 131 -11.71 20.95 15.56
N ASP A 132 -11.06 20.15 16.41
CA ASP A 132 -9.60 20.02 16.54
C ASP A 132 -9.01 18.78 15.86
N TYR A 133 -9.78 18.15 14.97
CA TYR A 133 -9.30 17.01 14.17
C TYR A 133 -8.17 17.44 13.22
N ARG A 134 -7.32 16.50 12.88
CA ARG A 134 -6.19 16.66 11.94
C ARG A 134 -6.25 15.61 10.84
N ALA A 135 -5.59 15.87 9.73
CA ALA A 135 -5.41 14.87 8.70
C ALA A 135 -4.53 13.72 9.22
N GLY A 136 -4.99 12.51 9.05
CA GLY A 136 -4.28 11.26 9.28
C GLY A 136 -3.90 10.59 7.97
N ASP A 137 -4.01 9.26 7.95
CA ASP A 137 -3.73 8.46 6.77
C ASP A 137 -4.79 8.64 5.70
N ALA A 138 -4.38 8.49 4.45
CA ALA A 138 -5.25 8.53 3.30
C ALA A 138 -5.13 7.25 2.46
N SER A 139 -6.16 6.97 1.68
CA SER A 139 -6.15 6.01 0.59
C SER A 139 -6.85 6.63 -0.62
N VAL A 140 -6.75 6.00 -1.78
CA VAL A 140 -7.35 6.51 -3.01
C VAL A 140 -8.09 5.42 -3.77
N GLY A 141 -9.10 5.83 -4.52
CA GLY A 141 -9.84 5.04 -5.49
C GLY A 141 -10.60 5.96 -6.43
N ASP A 142 -10.94 5.48 -7.61
CA ASP A 142 -11.88 6.14 -8.50
C ASP A 142 -13.30 5.91 -7.94
N LEU A 143 -13.77 6.84 -7.09
CA LEU A 143 -15.02 6.66 -6.34
C LEU A 143 -16.27 6.92 -7.20
N ASP A 144 -16.17 7.70 -8.27
CA ASP A 144 -17.32 8.07 -9.11
C ASP A 144 -17.24 7.54 -10.54
N GLY A 145 -16.15 6.89 -10.92
CA GLY A 145 -15.97 6.22 -12.21
C GLY A 145 -15.53 7.15 -13.34
N ASP A 146 -14.91 8.30 -13.01
CA ASP A 146 -14.45 9.27 -14.02
C ASP A 146 -13.00 9.02 -14.48
N GLY A 147 -12.31 8.03 -13.88
CA GLY A 147 -10.93 7.64 -14.18
C GLY A 147 -9.87 8.49 -13.47
N GLU A 148 -10.27 9.37 -12.56
CA GLU A 148 -9.39 10.12 -11.67
C GLU A 148 -9.54 9.58 -10.24
N TYR A 149 -8.50 9.71 -9.43
CA TYR A 149 -8.57 9.24 -8.05
C TYR A 149 -9.15 10.30 -7.13
N GLU A 150 -10.09 9.90 -6.28
CA GLU A 150 -10.50 10.63 -5.09
C GLU A 150 -9.70 10.17 -3.88
N ILE A 151 -9.59 11.06 -2.89
CA ILE A 151 -8.91 10.83 -1.63
C ILE A 151 -9.94 10.47 -0.56
N VAL A 152 -9.76 9.31 0.08
CA VAL A 152 -10.44 8.97 1.34
C VAL A 152 -9.47 9.23 2.47
N LEU A 153 -9.80 10.23 3.30
CA LEU A 153 -8.97 10.73 4.38
C LEU A 153 -9.50 10.30 5.75
N HIS A 154 -8.68 9.66 6.56
CA HIS A 154 -8.94 9.50 7.99
C HIS A 154 -8.70 10.82 8.70
N GLN A 155 -9.74 11.45 9.23
CA GLN A 155 -9.62 12.56 10.16
C GLN A 155 -9.39 12.03 11.57
N VAL A 156 -8.22 12.33 12.14
CA VAL A 156 -7.78 11.82 13.44
C VAL A 156 -8.07 12.80 14.54
N SER A 157 -8.75 12.33 15.54
CA SER A 157 -8.97 13.04 16.80
C SER A 157 -7.94 12.60 17.87
N ARG A 158 -8.32 12.64 19.16
CA ARG A 158 -7.48 12.16 20.24
C ARG A 158 -7.39 10.63 20.25
N GLY A 159 -6.38 10.08 19.58
CA GLY A 159 -6.08 8.66 19.52
C GLY A 159 -5.26 8.13 20.69
N ARG A 160 -5.25 6.82 20.86
CA ARG A 160 -4.40 6.09 21.81
C ARG A 160 -3.91 4.77 21.22
N ASP A 161 -2.68 4.41 21.52
CA ASP A 161 -2.22 3.05 21.28
C ASP A 161 -3.00 2.05 22.14
N ASN A 162 -3.08 0.80 21.67
CA ASN A 162 -3.80 -0.28 22.34
C ASN A 162 -3.27 -0.60 23.75
N SER A 163 -2.03 -0.30 24.07
CA SER A 163 -1.47 -0.50 25.40
C SER A 163 -2.01 0.50 26.43
N PHE A 164 -2.53 1.67 26.01
CA PHE A 164 -3.00 2.74 26.90
C PHE A 164 -4.51 2.72 27.10
N ALA A 165 -4.94 2.83 28.35
CA ALA A 165 -6.33 3.05 28.74
C ALA A 165 -6.77 4.50 28.49
N GLY A 166 -8.06 4.75 28.58
CA GLY A 166 -8.70 6.06 28.50
C GLY A 166 -9.56 6.24 27.25
N VAL A 167 -10.55 7.11 27.38
CA VAL A 167 -11.47 7.45 26.30
C VAL A 167 -10.72 8.13 25.16
N THR A 168 -11.02 7.76 23.92
CA THR A 168 -10.52 8.37 22.68
C THR A 168 -11.59 9.31 22.08
N GLY A 169 -11.20 10.05 21.04
CA GLY A 169 -12.18 10.64 20.13
C GLY A 169 -12.83 9.58 19.24
N THR A 170 -13.68 10.02 18.33
CA THR A 170 -14.33 9.14 17.33
C THR A 170 -13.56 9.20 16.01
N PRO A 171 -13.30 8.07 15.35
CA PRO A 171 -12.69 8.07 14.02
C PRO A 171 -13.71 8.56 12.98
N VAL A 172 -13.23 9.36 12.03
CA VAL A 172 -14.04 9.90 10.93
C VAL A 172 -13.30 9.75 9.62
N PHE A 173 -14.02 9.39 8.58
CA PHE A 173 -13.52 9.35 7.20
C PHE A 173 -14.25 10.33 6.33
N ASP A 174 -13.50 11.05 5.50
CA ASP A 174 -14.03 11.97 4.48
C ASP A 174 -13.51 11.59 3.10
N ALA A 175 -14.34 11.77 2.08
CA ALA A 175 -13.91 11.68 0.70
C ALA A 175 -13.87 13.04 0.03
N TYR A 176 -12.82 13.26 -0.77
CA TYR A 176 -12.59 14.50 -1.51
C TYR A 176 -12.13 14.23 -2.94
N LYS A 177 -12.65 15.02 -3.89
CA LYS A 177 -11.99 15.15 -5.19
C LYS A 177 -10.69 15.95 -5.07
N LEU A 178 -9.82 15.83 -6.06
CA LEU A 178 -8.55 16.57 -6.08
C LEU A 178 -8.73 18.10 -6.11
N ASP A 179 -9.89 18.62 -6.55
CA ASP A 179 -10.22 20.04 -6.50
C ASP A 179 -10.73 20.52 -5.12
N GLY A 180 -10.79 19.61 -4.12
CA GLY A 180 -11.30 19.88 -2.78
C GLY A 180 -12.81 19.74 -2.61
N THR A 181 -13.52 19.30 -3.64
CA THR A 181 -14.95 18.98 -3.52
C THR A 181 -15.14 17.85 -2.53
N HIS A 182 -15.81 18.13 -1.41
CA HIS A 182 -16.17 17.14 -0.40
C HIS A 182 -17.33 16.28 -0.88
N LEU A 183 -17.16 14.96 -0.92
CA LEU A 183 -18.17 14.02 -1.39
C LEU A 183 -19.07 13.54 -0.24
N TRP A 184 -18.46 13.02 0.81
CA TRP A 184 -19.17 12.46 1.96
C TRP A 184 -18.30 12.40 3.21
N ARG A 185 -18.97 12.15 4.36
CA ARG A 185 -18.37 11.90 5.67
C ARG A 185 -19.00 10.68 6.30
N ILE A 186 -18.17 9.75 6.78
CA ILE A 186 -18.56 8.60 7.60
C ILE A 186 -18.02 8.82 9.01
N ASP A 187 -18.90 8.80 10.04
CA ASP A 187 -18.54 8.90 11.44
C ASP A 187 -18.68 7.51 12.09
N LEU A 188 -17.57 6.90 12.48
CA LEU A 188 -17.58 5.55 13.06
C LEU A 188 -18.21 5.50 14.46
N GLY A 189 -18.40 6.66 15.10
CA GLY A 189 -19.07 6.77 16.40
C GLY A 189 -18.19 6.37 17.59
N ILE A 190 -18.81 6.44 18.78
CA ILE A 190 -18.11 6.25 20.06
C ILE A 190 -17.72 4.80 20.36
N ASN A 191 -18.30 3.84 19.63
CA ASN A 191 -18.08 2.41 19.82
C ASN A 191 -16.95 1.84 18.94
N ILE A 192 -16.20 2.73 18.27
CA ILE A 192 -14.89 2.43 17.67
C ILE A 192 -13.87 3.35 18.32
N ARG A 193 -12.79 2.78 18.86
CA ARG A 193 -11.70 3.59 19.44
C ARG A 193 -10.87 4.23 18.32
N GLU A 194 -10.30 5.39 18.63
CA GLU A 194 -9.34 6.07 17.76
C GLU A 194 -7.92 5.61 18.07
N GLY A 195 -7.16 5.26 17.03
CA GLY A 195 -5.76 4.86 17.10
C GLY A 195 -5.37 3.92 15.95
N GLU A 196 -4.08 3.77 15.72
CA GLU A 196 -3.51 3.11 14.54
C GLU A 196 -4.02 1.67 14.31
N HIS A 197 -4.34 0.92 15.36
CA HIS A 197 -4.79 -0.46 15.25
C HIS A 197 -6.31 -0.67 15.19
N TYR A 198 -7.11 0.39 15.25
CA TYR A 198 -8.56 0.26 15.36
C TYR A 198 -9.32 0.54 14.07
N THR A 199 -8.74 1.30 13.14
CA THR A 199 -9.44 1.99 12.05
C THR A 199 -8.87 1.65 10.67
N GLN A 200 -8.64 0.38 10.38
CA GLN A 200 -8.23 -0.07 9.05
C GLN A 200 -9.37 0.12 8.05
N PHE A 201 -9.06 0.69 6.90
CA PHE A 201 -10.01 0.90 5.81
C PHE A 201 -9.37 0.60 4.46
N MET A 202 -10.13 -0.04 3.58
CA MET A 202 -9.70 -0.39 2.23
C MET A 202 -10.54 0.39 1.23
N VAL A 203 -9.88 0.96 0.22
CA VAL A 203 -10.53 1.68 -0.88
C VAL A 203 -10.10 1.00 -2.18
N TYR A 204 -11.03 0.35 -2.85
CA TYR A 204 -10.77 -0.42 -4.06
C TYR A 204 -12.06 -0.71 -4.81
N ASP A 205 -12.02 -0.82 -6.13
CA ASP A 205 -13.14 -1.35 -6.94
C ASP A 205 -13.23 -2.86 -6.71
N LEU A 206 -14.06 -3.26 -5.74
CA LEU A 206 -14.14 -4.63 -5.24
C LEU A 206 -15.04 -5.54 -6.09
N ASP A 207 -16.01 -5.00 -6.80
CA ASP A 207 -16.94 -5.80 -7.63
C ASP A 207 -16.70 -5.66 -9.13
N GLY A 208 -15.83 -4.74 -9.53
CA GLY A 208 -15.45 -4.55 -10.92
C GLY A 208 -16.48 -3.75 -11.72
N ASP A 209 -17.17 -2.79 -11.08
CA ASP A 209 -18.12 -1.92 -11.74
C ASP A 209 -17.49 -0.61 -12.26
N GLY A 210 -16.20 -0.38 -11.97
CA GLY A 210 -15.42 0.79 -12.33
C GLY A 210 -15.51 1.92 -11.32
N ARG A 211 -16.02 1.66 -10.11
CA ARG A 211 -16.05 2.58 -8.97
C ARG A 211 -15.56 1.88 -7.71
N ALA A 212 -14.69 2.55 -6.99
CA ALA A 212 -14.16 1.98 -5.77
C ALA A 212 -15.16 2.08 -4.61
N GLU A 213 -15.28 1.00 -3.83
CA GLU A 213 -15.92 1.00 -2.53
C GLU A 213 -14.94 1.35 -1.42
N MET A 214 -15.48 1.75 -0.26
CA MET A 214 -14.76 1.77 1.00
C MET A 214 -15.26 0.64 1.90
N VAL A 215 -14.34 -0.09 2.54
CA VAL A 215 -14.67 -1.16 3.51
C VAL A 215 -13.91 -0.94 4.79
N CYS A 216 -14.62 -0.99 5.92
CA CYS A 216 -13.99 -0.95 7.24
C CYS A 216 -14.84 -1.64 8.30
N LYS A 217 -14.24 -1.85 9.49
CA LYS A 217 -14.94 -2.28 10.70
C LYS A 217 -15.85 -1.15 11.20
N THR A 218 -17.10 -1.49 11.53
CA THR A 218 -18.10 -0.58 12.10
C THR A 218 -18.72 -1.15 13.39
N ALA A 219 -19.52 -0.38 14.08
CA ALA A 219 -20.21 -0.77 15.33
C ALA A 219 -21.54 -0.04 15.46
N ASP A 220 -22.27 -0.32 16.55
CA ASP A 220 -23.46 0.45 16.93
C ASP A 220 -23.18 1.95 16.96
N GLY A 221 -24.05 2.74 16.34
CA GLY A 221 -23.94 4.18 16.29
C GLY A 221 -23.08 4.75 15.17
N THR A 222 -22.42 3.91 14.34
CA THR A 222 -21.74 4.38 13.11
C THR A 222 -22.74 5.06 12.18
N LYS A 223 -22.40 6.23 11.63
CA LYS A 223 -23.20 6.96 10.64
C LYS A 223 -22.53 6.90 9.28
N ASP A 224 -23.28 6.47 8.29
CA ASP A 224 -22.82 6.45 6.89
C ASP A 224 -22.83 7.86 6.26
N GLY A 225 -22.37 7.96 5.00
CA GLY A 225 -22.28 9.22 4.25
C GLY A 225 -23.61 9.94 4.02
N LEU A 226 -24.73 9.25 4.17
CA LEU A 226 -26.09 9.81 4.09
C LEU A 226 -26.70 10.10 5.48
N GLY A 227 -25.93 9.88 6.57
CA GLY A 227 -26.37 10.07 7.93
C GLY A 227 -27.22 8.92 8.52
N LYS A 228 -27.36 7.79 7.79
CA LYS A 228 -28.06 6.61 8.28
C LYS A 228 -27.18 5.90 9.33
N VAL A 229 -27.80 5.50 10.45
CA VAL A 229 -27.11 4.82 11.52
C VAL A 229 -27.07 3.32 11.29
N ILE A 230 -25.91 2.72 11.51
CA ILE A 230 -25.68 1.28 11.55
C ILE A 230 -25.87 0.80 12.99
N GLY A 231 -26.61 -0.29 13.17
CA GLY A 231 -26.90 -0.86 14.50
C GLY A 231 -27.78 0.03 15.37
N ASP A 232 -27.53 0.01 16.67
CA ASP A 232 -28.29 0.76 17.68
C ASP A 232 -27.62 2.12 17.99
N LYS A 233 -28.30 3.22 17.68
CA LYS A 233 -27.79 4.58 17.87
C LYS A 233 -27.61 5.02 19.32
N ASP A 234 -28.28 4.33 20.24
CA ASP A 234 -28.37 4.74 21.67
C ASP A 234 -27.40 3.92 22.56
N LYS A 235 -26.63 3.00 21.97
CA LYS A 235 -25.68 2.17 22.71
C LYS A 235 -24.34 2.86 22.92
N ASP A 236 -23.83 2.71 24.15
CA ASP A 236 -22.45 3.06 24.52
C ASP A 236 -21.80 1.83 25.15
N TRP A 237 -20.90 1.20 24.40
CA TRP A 237 -20.16 0.00 24.80
C TRP A 237 -18.82 0.31 25.47
N ARG A 238 -18.48 1.60 25.63
CA ARG A 238 -17.23 1.98 26.29
C ARG A 238 -17.25 1.61 27.77
N THR A 239 -16.19 1.00 28.24
CA THR A 239 -15.95 0.84 29.66
C THR A 239 -15.55 2.19 30.24
N LEU A 240 -16.40 2.81 31.06
CA LEU A 240 -16.15 4.12 31.68
C LEU A 240 -15.75 3.95 33.14
N LYS A 241 -14.45 3.67 33.38
CA LYS A 241 -13.86 3.44 34.71
C LYS A 241 -12.52 4.20 34.83
N PRO A 242 -12.55 5.52 35.04
CA PRO A 242 -11.32 6.31 35.10
C PRO A 242 -10.27 5.75 36.08
N GLY A 243 -9.03 5.57 35.57
CA GLY A 243 -7.92 4.99 36.34
C GLY A 243 -7.81 3.46 36.25
N ASP A 244 -8.81 2.77 35.70
CA ASP A 244 -8.74 1.33 35.42
C ASP A 244 -8.08 1.06 34.04
N ARG A 245 -7.46 -0.11 33.89
CA ARG A 245 -6.83 -0.54 32.62
C ARG A 245 -7.85 -0.73 31.49
N THR A 246 -9.11 -0.92 31.81
CA THR A 246 -10.23 -1.08 30.85
C THR A 246 -10.89 0.24 30.49
N ASP A 247 -10.52 1.36 31.14
CA ASP A 247 -11.14 2.67 30.87
C ASP A 247 -11.05 3.04 29.39
N GLY A 248 -12.18 3.45 28.82
CA GLY A 248 -12.31 3.84 27.42
C GLY A 248 -12.24 2.70 26.39
N ARG A 249 -12.18 1.45 26.83
CA ARG A 249 -12.11 0.29 25.91
C ARG A 249 -13.51 -0.23 25.56
N ILE A 250 -13.59 -0.87 24.39
CA ILE A 250 -14.80 -1.49 23.86
C ILE A 250 -14.61 -3.01 23.98
N LEU A 251 -15.05 -3.57 25.10
CA LEU A 251 -14.84 -5.00 25.41
C LEU A 251 -16.10 -5.85 25.21
N ASP A 252 -17.21 -5.23 24.85
CA ASP A 252 -18.51 -5.85 24.63
C ASP A 252 -19.22 -5.16 23.45
N GLY A 253 -20.39 -5.68 23.06
CA GLY A 253 -21.20 -5.16 21.96
C GLY A 253 -20.83 -5.74 20.61
N PRO A 254 -21.67 -5.52 19.59
CA PRO A 254 -21.48 -6.05 18.25
C PRO A 254 -20.31 -5.36 17.53
N GLU A 255 -19.68 -6.13 16.66
CA GLU A 255 -18.69 -5.65 15.69
C GLU A 255 -19.19 -6.02 14.31
N PHE A 256 -19.16 -5.07 13.38
CA PHE A 256 -19.61 -5.28 12.01
C PHE A 256 -18.49 -5.00 11.00
N LEU A 257 -18.62 -5.58 9.82
CA LEU A 257 -17.90 -5.22 8.61
C LEU A 257 -18.89 -4.59 7.65
N THR A 258 -18.61 -3.38 7.17
CA THR A 258 -19.50 -2.63 6.27
C THR A 258 -18.78 -2.25 4.98
N VAL A 259 -19.43 -2.48 3.85
CA VAL A 259 -19.09 -1.95 2.54
C VAL A 259 -19.89 -0.68 2.31
N PHE A 260 -19.21 0.39 1.91
CA PHE A 260 -19.80 1.70 1.60
C PHE A 260 -19.64 2.03 0.12
N ASP A 261 -20.66 2.60 -0.47
CA ASP A 261 -20.64 3.17 -1.83
C ASP A 261 -19.61 4.31 -1.92
N GLY A 262 -18.69 4.22 -2.86
CA GLY A 262 -17.59 5.19 -2.98
C GLY A 262 -18.06 6.60 -3.28
N ARG A 263 -19.13 6.74 -4.07
CA ARG A 263 -19.63 8.03 -4.51
C ARG A 263 -20.39 8.80 -3.43
N THR A 264 -21.10 8.09 -2.55
CA THR A 264 -22.04 8.69 -1.58
C THR A 264 -21.70 8.40 -0.13
N GLY A 265 -20.80 7.44 0.15
CA GLY A 265 -20.54 6.93 1.49
C GLY A 265 -21.71 6.16 2.10
N ALA A 266 -22.75 5.81 1.34
CA ALA A 266 -23.90 5.05 1.83
C ALA A 266 -23.49 3.62 2.20
N ALA A 267 -23.96 3.11 3.34
CA ALA A 267 -23.76 1.71 3.71
C ALA A 267 -24.54 0.79 2.77
N LEU A 268 -23.83 0.05 1.93
CA LEU A 268 -24.39 -0.92 0.98
C LEU A 268 -24.73 -2.24 1.66
N LYS A 269 -23.79 -2.77 2.44
CA LYS A 269 -23.96 -4.04 3.15
C LYS A 269 -23.20 -4.02 4.47
N THR A 270 -23.83 -4.54 5.50
CA THR A 270 -23.25 -4.75 6.83
C THR A 270 -23.45 -6.19 7.23
N VAL A 271 -22.38 -6.84 7.71
CA VAL A 271 -22.38 -8.22 8.24
C VAL A 271 -21.63 -8.25 9.57
N ASP A 272 -21.77 -9.34 10.34
CA ASP A 272 -20.97 -9.51 11.55
C ASP A 272 -19.48 -9.60 11.22
N TYR A 273 -18.65 -8.95 12.03
CA TYR A 273 -17.20 -8.96 11.86
C TYR A 273 -16.63 -10.34 12.25
N ILE A 274 -15.83 -10.92 11.39
CA ILE A 274 -15.09 -12.15 11.64
C ILE A 274 -13.58 -11.82 11.64
N PRO A 275 -12.84 -12.26 12.68
CA PRO A 275 -13.30 -12.98 13.88
C PRO A 275 -13.87 -12.05 14.94
N SER A 276 -14.78 -12.58 15.79
CA SER A 276 -15.16 -11.89 17.03
C SER A 276 -13.95 -11.65 17.93
N ARG A 277 -14.02 -10.60 18.77
CA ARG A 277 -13.00 -10.34 19.80
C ARG A 277 -12.90 -11.43 20.85
N ASP A 278 -13.95 -12.22 21.01
CA ASP A 278 -14.04 -13.23 22.06
C ASP A 278 -13.27 -14.54 21.73
N PRO A 279 -12.70 -15.17 22.75
CA PRO A 279 -12.53 -14.66 24.11
C PRO A 279 -11.45 -13.57 24.17
N ILE A 280 -11.71 -12.48 24.92
CA ILE A 280 -10.81 -11.31 24.98
C ILE A 280 -9.38 -11.70 25.38
N ASP A 281 -9.23 -12.65 26.29
CA ASP A 281 -7.94 -13.17 26.78
C ASP A 281 -7.34 -14.28 25.90
N GLY A 282 -7.92 -14.53 24.72
CA GLY A 282 -7.47 -15.56 23.78
C GLY A 282 -6.45 -15.11 22.72
N TRP A 283 -6.01 -13.84 22.72
CA TRP A 283 -5.24 -13.25 21.64
C TRP A 283 -3.74 -13.12 21.90
N GLY A 284 -3.28 -13.44 23.10
CA GLY A 284 -1.86 -13.47 23.42
C GLY A 284 -1.21 -14.80 23.07
N GLY A 285 0.09 -14.87 23.22
CA GLY A 285 0.91 -16.03 22.93
C GLY A 285 2.15 -16.07 23.80
N ILE A 286 3.23 -16.65 23.32
CA ILE A 286 4.52 -16.76 23.98
C ILE A 286 5.54 -15.79 23.40
N GLY A 287 6.57 -15.46 24.22
CA GLY A 287 7.68 -14.58 23.84
C GLY A 287 7.36 -13.10 24.02
N GLY A 288 8.36 -12.29 24.29
CA GLY A 288 8.35 -10.82 24.36
C GLY A 288 7.04 -10.19 24.80
N ASN A 289 6.40 -9.52 23.87
CA ASN A 289 5.08 -8.91 24.02
C ASN A 289 3.89 -9.89 23.93
N GLY A 290 4.12 -11.21 23.92
CA GLY A 290 3.10 -12.21 23.60
C GLY A 290 1.99 -12.40 24.62
N GLY A 291 2.20 -12.16 25.92
CA GLY A 291 1.28 -12.49 27.01
C GLY A 291 -0.19 -12.11 26.77
N ASN A 292 -1.11 -12.92 27.33
CA ASN A 292 -2.54 -12.65 27.28
C ASN A 292 -2.95 -11.46 28.16
N ASP A 293 -4.03 -10.82 27.78
CA ASP A 293 -4.70 -9.81 28.60
C ASP A 293 -6.23 -9.95 28.49
N ASN A 294 -6.93 -9.41 29.47
CA ASN A 294 -8.38 -9.34 29.50
C ASN A 294 -8.89 -7.88 29.46
N TYR A 295 -8.04 -6.94 29.03
CA TYR A 295 -8.36 -5.52 28.98
C TYR A 295 -8.32 -4.93 27.58
N GLY A 296 -8.20 -5.76 26.53
CA GLY A 296 -8.37 -5.34 25.15
C GLY A 296 -7.13 -4.80 24.46
N ASN A 297 -5.91 -5.08 24.96
CA ASN A 297 -4.70 -4.71 24.21
C ASN A 297 -4.45 -5.69 23.05
N ARG A 298 -4.57 -6.99 23.30
CA ARG A 298 -4.24 -8.03 22.29
C ARG A 298 -5.37 -8.28 21.30
N CYS A 299 -6.63 -8.24 21.73
CA CYS A 299 -7.77 -8.51 20.85
C CYS A 299 -8.09 -7.38 19.85
N ASP A 300 -7.60 -6.16 20.09
CA ASP A 300 -7.85 -5.00 19.22
C ASP A 300 -6.67 -4.63 18.32
N ARG A 301 -5.86 -5.61 17.94
CA ARG A 301 -4.79 -5.47 16.95
C ARG A 301 -5.31 -5.89 15.57
N LEU A 302 -5.78 -4.92 14.80
CA LEU A 302 -6.44 -5.15 13.50
C LEU A 302 -5.52 -4.71 12.36
N LEU A 303 -5.54 -5.48 11.27
CA LEU A 303 -4.95 -5.14 9.98
C LEU A 303 -5.96 -5.50 8.88
N ALA A 304 -5.70 -5.06 7.65
CA ALA A 304 -6.52 -5.40 6.49
C ALA A 304 -5.70 -5.30 5.20
N CYS A 305 -6.15 -5.97 4.15
CA CYS A 305 -5.64 -5.80 2.79
C CYS A 305 -6.71 -6.13 1.76
N VAL A 306 -6.37 -5.86 0.50
CA VAL A 306 -7.08 -6.35 -0.69
C VAL A 306 -6.15 -7.31 -1.41
N ALA A 307 -6.68 -8.39 -1.98
CA ALA A 307 -5.92 -9.43 -2.67
C ALA A 307 -6.73 -10.07 -3.80
N TYR A 308 -6.07 -10.45 -4.89
CA TYR A 308 -6.70 -11.20 -6.00
C TYR A 308 -6.69 -12.71 -5.72
N LEU A 309 -7.50 -13.13 -4.73
CA LEU A 309 -7.55 -14.53 -4.28
C LEU A 309 -8.14 -15.50 -5.31
N ASP A 310 -8.81 -15.02 -6.34
CA ASP A 310 -9.27 -15.82 -7.48
C ASP A 310 -8.42 -15.57 -8.75
N GLY A 311 -7.39 -14.73 -8.65
CA GLY A 311 -6.50 -14.34 -9.74
C GLY A 311 -7.08 -13.30 -10.70
N VAL A 312 -8.36 -12.92 -10.55
CA VAL A 312 -9.07 -12.04 -11.49
C VAL A 312 -9.68 -10.83 -10.81
N ARG A 313 -10.37 -11.04 -9.69
CA ARG A 313 -11.14 -10.01 -8.99
C ARG A 313 -10.65 -9.82 -7.57
N PRO A 314 -10.61 -8.58 -7.06
CA PRO A 314 -10.15 -8.30 -5.72
C PRO A 314 -11.11 -8.85 -4.65
N SER A 315 -10.54 -9.17 -3.50
CA SER A 315 -11.22 -9.60 -2.28
C SER A 315 -10.66 -8.82 -1.10
N VAL A 316 -11.49 -8.55 -0.09
CA VAL A 316 -11.04 -7.92 1.15
C VAL A 316 -10.61 -9.00 2.14
N VAL A 317 -9.47 -8.81 2.80
CA VAL A 317 -9.02 -9.66 3.91
C VAL A 317 -8.93 -8.82 5.17
N MET A 318 -9.73 -9.15 6.18
CA MET A 318 -9.73 -8.51 7.49
C MET A 318 -8.97 -9.37 8.48
N CYS A 319 -8.02 -8.76 9.19
CA CYS A 319 -7.12 -9.48 10.08
C CYS A 319 -7.30 -9.01 11.53
N ARG A 320 -7.18 -9.94 12.48
CA ARG A 320 -7.12 -9.65 13.91
C ARG A 320 -6.04 -10.49 14.59
N GLY A 321 -5.26 -9.84 15.46
CA GLY A 321 -4.21 -10.49 16.22
C GLY A 321 -2.83 -10.40 15.59
N VAL A 322 -1.82 -10.27 16.43
CA VAL A 322 -0.42 -10.03 16.04
C VAL A 322 0.53 -10.89 16.84
N TYR A 323 0.46 -10.83 18.19
CA TYR A 323 1.45 -11.40 19.09
C TYR A 323 1.21 -12.87 19.49
N GLY A 324 0.01 -13.39 19.22
CA GLY A 324 -0.36 -14.76 19.57
C GLY A 324 -1.33 -15.33 18.53
N ARG A 325 -2.62 -15.47 18.88
CA ARG A 325 -3.65 -15.85 17.92
C ARG A 325 -3.69 -14.82 16.79
N ILE A 326 -3.71 -15.32 15.56
CA ILE A 326 -3.83 -14.55 14.33
C ILE A 326 -4.97 -15.13 13.54
N VAL A 327 -5.91 -14.30 13.12
CA VAL A 327 -7.04 -14.69 12.28
C VAL A 327 -7.12 -13.76 11.08
N LEU A 328 -7.24 -14.35 9.89
CA LEU A 328 -7.49 -13.66 8.64
C LEU A 328 -8.82 -14.16 8.10
N ALA A 329 -9.73 -13.25 7.75
CA ALA A 329 -11.02 -13.57 7.15
C ALA A 329 -11.12 -12.90 5.78
N ALA A 330 -11.25 -13.70 4.73
CA ALA A 330 -11.39 -13.22 3.36
C ALA A 330 -12.85 -13.08 2.96
N TRP A 331 -13.17 -12.01 2.24
CA TRP A 331 -14.52 -11.64 1.84
C TRP A 331 -14.57 -11.27 0.36
N HIS A 332 -15.62 -11.75 -0.31
CA HIS A 332 -15.98 -11.30 -1.64
C HIS A 332 -17.11 -10.30 -1.59
N TRP A 333 -16.94 -9.16 -2.22
CA TRP A 333 -18.02 -8.23 -2.55
C TRP A 333 -18.47 -8.49 -3.98
N ARG A 334 -19.65 -9.07 -4.19
CA ARG A 334 -20.15 -9.45 -5.51
C ARG A 334 -21.68 -9.31 -5.54
N ASN A 335 -22.20 -8.66 -6.56
CA ASN A 335 -23.65 -8.51 -6.80
C ASN A 335 -24.40 -7.93 -5.58
N GLY A 336 -23.80 -6.99 -4.84
CA GLY A 336 -24.38 -6.39 -3.65
C GLY A 336 -24.36 -7.29 -2.41
N GLU A 337 -23.63 -8.40 -2.43
CA GLU A 337 -23.49 -9.32 -1.30
C GLU A 337 -22.03 -9.44 -0.84
N LEU A 338 -21.84 -9.31 0.47
CA LEU A 338 -20.55 -9.52 1.14
C LEU A 338 -20.54 -10.93 1.74
N THR A 339 -19.76 -11.83 1.11
CA THR A 339 -19.72 -13.24 1.49
C THR A 339 -18.34 -13.65 1.99
N ASN A 340 -18.27 -14.32 3.14
CA ASN A 340 -17.00 -14.87 3.63
C ASN A 340 -16.54 -16.04 2.74
N ARG A 341 -15.30 -15.96 2.24
CA ARG A 341 -14.68 -16.98 1.40
C ARG A 341 -14.02 -18.07 2.25
N TRP A 342 -13.18 -17.65 3.18
CA TRP A 342 -12.47 -18.53 4.12
C TRP A 342 -12.04 -17.75 5.36
N VAL A 343 -11.73 -18.50 6.42
CA VAL A 343 -11.13 -18.00 7.65
C VAL A 343 -9.90 -18.84 7.97
N PHE A 344 -8.74 -18.19 8.05
CA PHE A 344 -7.53 -18.75 8.64
C PHE A 344 -7.48 -18.39 10.13
N ASP A 345 -7.20 -19.35 11.00
CA ASP A 345 -7.06 -19.14 12.44
C ASP A 345 -5.87 -19.94 12.97
N SER A 346 -4.88 -19.26 13.51
CA SER A 346 -3.71 -19.89 14.11
C SER A 346 -4.00 -20.59 15.45
N GLY A 347 -5.21 -20.44 15.99
CA GLY A 347 -5.66 -21.03 17.23
C GLY A 347 -5.25 -20.26 18.49
N ILE A 348 -5.95 -20.55 19.59
CA ILE A 348 -5.77 -19.93 20.91
C ILE A 348 -4.65 -20.62 21.66
N SER A 349 -3.60 -19.88 22.06
CA SER A 349 -2.57 -20.35 22.97
C SER A 349 -3.13 -20.55 24.38
N LYS A 350 -2.71 -21.64 25.07
CA LYS A 350 -3.20 -21.98 26.42
C LYS A 350 -2.07 -21.86 27.46
N PRO A 351 -2.40 -21.47 28.70
CA PRO A 351 -1.42 -21.53 29.82
C PRO A 351 -0.99 -22.97 30.18
N PRO A 352 0.27 -23.23 30.55
CA PRO A 352 1.37 -22.28 30.40
C PRO A 352 1.55 -21.97 28.93
N PHE A 353 1.72 -20.72 28.55
CA PHE A 353 1.65 -20.27 27.17
C PHE A 353 2.47 -21.15 26.24
N SER A 354 1.78 -21.80 25.30
CA SER A 354 2.37 -22.57 24.20
C SER A 354 1.68 -22.13 22.90
N ASP A 355 2.43 -22.13 21.82
CA ASP A 355 1.85 -21.82 20.51
C ASP A 355 0.81 -22.89 20.15
N ALA A 356 -0.35 -22.45 19.66
CA ALA A 356 -1.39 -23.33 19.17
C ALA A 356 -1.01 -23.96 17.82
N SER A 357 -0.21 -23.25 17.03
CA SER A 357 0.30 -23.69 15.74
C SER A 357 1.60 -22.96 15.41
N PRO A 358 2.35 -23.37 14.36
CA PRO A 358 3.55 -22.69 13.93
C PRO A 358 3.33 -21.25 13.43
N TYR A 359 2.07 -20.85 13.21
CA TYR A 359 1.68 -19.52 12.77
C TYR A 359 1.37 -18.56 13.92
N SER A 360 1.22 -19.06 15.13
CA SER A 360 0.96 -18.23 16.32
C SER A 360 2.11 -17.25 16.57
N GLY A 361 1.78 -15.95 16.75
CA GLY A 361 2.75 -14.91 17.08
C GLY A 361 3.68 -14.51 15.94
N MET A 362 3.34 -14.85 14.71
CA MET A 362 4.12 -14.52 13.51
C MET A 362 3.70 -13.21 12.85
N GLY A 363 2.69 -12.51 13.36
CA GLY A 363 2.18 -11.26 12.81
C GLY A 363 3.08 -10.06 13.13
N GLY A 364 2.95 -9.01 12.33
CA GLY A 364 3.63 -7.72 12.50
C GLY A 364 2.68 -6.55 12.54
N HIS A 365 3.24 -5.34 12.57
CA HIS A 365 2.48 -4.09 12.43
C HIS A 365 2.32 -3.64 10.97
N SER A 366 2.67 -4.50 10.03
CA SER A 366 2.42 -4.34 8.60
C SER A 366 2.23 -5.72 7.97
N LEU A 367 1.56 -5.75 6.83
CA LEU A 367 1.39 -6.91 5.98
C LEU A 367 1.63 -6.50 4.52
N SER A 368 1.71 -7.48 3.64
CA SER A 368 1.77 -7.23 2.18
C SER A 368 1.07 -8.35 1.44
N VAL A 369 0.83 -8.11 0.16
CA VAL A 369 0.13 -9.03 -0.73
C VAL A 369 0.92 -9.17 -2.01
N ALA A 370 1.14 -10.39 -2.46
CA ALA A 370 1.78 -10.70 -3.74
C ALA A 370 1.51 -12.15 -4.16
N ASP A 371 1.61 -12.45 -5.44
CA ASP A 371 1.68 -13.80 -5.98
C ASP A 371 3.10 -14.36 -5.72
N VAL A 372 3.29 -15.01 -4.56
CA VAL A 372 4.62 -15.46 -4.13
C VAL A 372 5.02 -16.82 -4.70
N ASP A 373 4.06 -17.63 -5.14
CA ASP A 373 4.32 -18.95 -5.67
C ASP A 373 4.17 -19.07 -7.20
N GLY A 374 3.68 -17.99 -7.84
CA GLY A 374 3.60 -17.85 -9.29
C GLY A 374 2.41 -18.58 -9.90
N ASP A 375 1.34 -18.78 -9.15
CA ASP A 375 0.11 -19.44 -9.63
C ASP A 375 -0.92 -18.46 -10.22
N GLY A 376 -0.65 -17.15 -10.15
CA GLY A 376 -1.50 -16.07 -10.66
C GLY A 376 -2.51 -15.55 -9.64
N ARG A 377 -2.46 -16.02 -8.39
CA ARG A 377 -3.28 -15.56 -7.26
C ARG A 377 -2.40 -14.96 -6.18
N ASP A 378 -2.99 -14.17 -5.31
CA ASP A 378 -2.22 -13.48 -4.28
C ASP A 378 -2.24 -14.22 -2.95
N GLU A 379 -1.07 -14.31 -2.32
CA GLU A 379 -0.87 -14.70 -0.94
C GLU A 379 -0.84 -13.50 -0.02
N ILE A 380 -1.22 -13.74 1.24
CA ILE A 380 -1.13 -12.75 2.31
C ILE A 380 0.17 -12.98 3.09
N VAL A 381 1.13 -12.11 2.88
CA VAL A 381 2.39 -12.10 3.62
C VAL A 381 2.20 -11.34 4.92
N TYR A 382 1.97 -12.09 6.01
CA TYR A 382 1.70 -11.50 7.32
C TYR A 382 2.94 -11.59 8.21
N HIS A 383 3.91 -10.75 7.89
CA HIS A 383 5.21 -10.62 8.53
C HIS A 383 6.05 -11.92 8.48
N ALA A 384 6.11 -12.72 9.56
CA ALA A 384 6.92 -13.94 9.64
C ALA A 384 6.18 -15.20 9.14
N MET A 385 5.04 -15.05 8.52
CA MET A 385 4.25 -16.14 7.93
C MET A 385 3.60 -15.72 6.62
N VAL A 386 3.15 -16.71 5.84
CA VAL A 386 2.36 -16.52 4.62
C VAL A 386 1.13 -17.40 4.66
N VAL A 387 -0.01 -16.84 4.25
CA VAL A 387 -1.27 -17.54 4.05
C VAL A 387 -1.60 -17.53 2.57
N ASP A 388 -1.80 -18.72 2.03
CA ASP A 388 -2.14 -19.03 0.65
C ASP A 388 -3.54 -18.49 0.26
N ASP A 389 -3.78 -18.24 -1.04
CA ASP A 389 -5.06 -17.75 -1.59
C ASP A 389 -6.27 -18.57 -1.15
N SER A 390 -6.05 -19.86 -0.86
CA SER A 390 -7.06 -20.79 -0.37
C SER A 390 -7.37 -20.66 1.13
N GLY A 391 -6.66 -19.81 1.86
CA GLY A 391 -6.80 -19.63 3.31
C GLY A 391 -6.04 -20.65 4.14
N LYS A 392 -5.12 -21.40 3.56
CA LYS A 392 -4.22 -22.30 4.27
C LYS A 392 -2.90 -21.61 4.56
N GLY A 393 -2.24 -21.96 5.65
CA GLY A 393 -0.89 -21.50 5.90
C GLY A 393 0.08 -22.09 4.88
N LEU A 394 0.82 -21.26 4.14
CA LEU A 394 1.83 -21.70 3.18
C LEU A 394 3.12 -22.08 3.92
N TYR A 395 3.65 -21.15 4.72
CA TYR A 395 4.78 -21.39 5.61
C TYR A 395 4.83 -20.41 6.79
N SER A 396 5.63 -20.75 7.78
CA SER A 396 6.02 -19.90 8.92
C SER A 396 7.52 -19.99 9.12
N THR A 397 8.18 -18.85 9.29
CA THR A 397 9.63 -18.80 9.55
C THR A 397 10.00 -19.07 11.00
N GLY A 398 9.04 -18.95 11.92
CA GLY A 398 9.28 -19.03 13.36
C GLY A 398 9.95 -17.78 13.96
N TRP A 399 10.17 -16.70 13.17
CA TRP A 399 10.94 -15.52 13.60
C TRP A 399 10.16 -14.53 14.47
N ARG A 400 8.88 -14.80 14.70
CA ARG A 400 8.03 -14.01 15.58
C ARG A 400 7.72 -12.60 15.03
N HIS A 401 7.13 -11.80 15.89
CA HIS A 401 6.66 -10.45 15.64
C HIS A 401 7.76 -9.47 15.20
N GLY A 402 7.35 -8.38 14.54
CA GLY A 402 8.19 -7.23 14.20
C GLY A 402 7.40 -6.10 13.54
N ASP A 403 8.07 -4.97 13.30
CA ASP A 403 7.46 -3.67 13.05
C ASP A 403 7.46 -3.24 11.58
N ALA A 404 8.32 -3.80 10.75
CA ALA A 404 8.40 -3.43 9.34
C ALA A 404 8.63 -4.64 8.45
N MET A 405 7.96 -4.61 7.29
CA MET A 405 8.19 -5.59 6.23
C MET A 405 8.00 -4.96 4.85
N HIS A 406 8.66 -5.53 3.86
CA HIS A 406 8.58 -5.15 2.46
C HIS A 406 8.61 -6.41 1.61
N ILE A 407 7.87 -6.42 0.49
CA ILE A 407 7.92 -7.48 -0.52
C ILE A 407 8.11 -6.89 -1.90
N GLY A 408 8.96 -7.51 -2.73
CA GLY A 408 9.23 -7.11 -4.10
C GLY A 408 10.34 -7.96 -4.70
N ASP A 409 10.64 -7.74 -5.96
CA ASP A 409 11.83 -8.27 -6.63
C ASP A 409 13.04 -7.39 -6.23
N PHE A 410 13.64 -7.68 -5.08
CA PHE A 410 14.77 -6.92 -4.55
C PHE A 410 16.12 -7.45 -5.01
N CYS A 411 16.17 -8.70 -5.41
CA CYS A 411 17.37 -9.39 -5.84
C CYS A 411 17.22 -9.88 -7.30
N PRO A 412 17.30 -9.02 -8.31
CA PRO A 412 16.93 -9.32 -9.70
C PRO A 412 17.75 -10.44 -10.38
N ASP A 413 18.80 -10.91 -9.74
CA ASP A 413 19.58 -12.08 -10.19
C ASP A 413 19.07 -13.40 -9.56
N ARG A 414 18.03 -13.36 -8.74
CA ARG A 414 17.29 -14.50 -8.18
C ARG A 414 15.90 -14.57 -8.81
N PRO A 415 15.35 -15.75 -9.04
CA PRO A 415 13.97 -15.85 -9.51
C PRO A 415 12.98 -15.65 -8.36
N GLY A 416 11.89 -14.95 -8.63
CA GLY A 416 10.80 -14.71 -7.67
C GLY A 416 10.98 -13.44 -6.85
N LEU A 417 10.20 -13.32 -5.79
CA LEU A 417 10.18 -12.17 -4.92
C LEU A 417 10.95 -12.43 -3.62
N GLU A 418 11.40 -11.37 -2.97
CA GLU A 418 11.97 -11.40 -1.63
C GLU A 418 11.09 -10.67 -0.63
N VAL A 419 11.17 -11.11 0.62
CA VAL A 419 10.58 -10.42 1.77
C VAL A 419 11.70 -9.95 2.70
N PHE A 420 11.77 -8.64 2.91
CA PHE A 420 12.60 -8.05 3.96
C PHE A 420 11.76 -7.77 5.20
N THR A 421 12.27 -8.15 6.38
CA THR A 421 11.60 -7.94 7.67
C THR A 421 12.56 -7.48 8.74
N VAL A 422 12.06 -6.67 9.68
CA VAL A 422 12.75 -6.40 10.94
C VAL A 422 11.91 -6.95 12.09
N HIS A 423 12.59 -7.42 13.15
CA HIS A 423 11.97 -8.14 14.26
C HIS A 423 12.50 -7.66 15.61
N GLU A 424 11.74 -7.96 16.66
CA GLU A 424 12.26 -7.94 18.03
C GLU A 424 13.35 -9.00 18.16
N ASN A 425 14.59 -8.60 18.49
CA ASN A 425 15.73 -9.49 18.67
C ASN A 425 16.32 -9.32 20.08
N GLU A 426 15.44 -9.25 21.06
CA GLU A 426 15.79 -9.05 22.48
C GLU A 426 14.97 -9.97 23.39
N ASP A 427 15.33 -9.99 24.67
CA ASP A 427 14.61 -10.69 25.74
C ASP A 427 14.22 -12.14 25.35
N ASP A 428 12.95 -12.45 25.50
CA ASP A 428 12.40 -13.77 25.22
C ASP A 428 12.44 -14.16 23.73
N THR A 429 12.51 -13.19 22.82
CA THR A 429 12.51 -13.47 21.37
C THR A 429 13.85 -14.05 20.89
N VAL A 430 14.95 -13.75 21.55
CA VAL A 430 16.27 -14.33 21.27
C VAL A 430 16.24 -15.86 21.34
N ARG A 431 15.48 -16.44 22.27
CA ARG A 431 15.35 -17.91 22.39
C ARG A 431 14.70 -18.57 21.18
N PHE A 432 13.92 -17.83 20.37
CA PHE A 432 13.31 -18.30 19.12
C PHE A 432 14.24 -18.08 17.92
N GLN A 433 15.45 -17.57 18.14
CA GLN A 433 16.40 -17.21 17.08
C GLN A 433 15.81 -16.18 16.08
N SER A 434 14.91 -15.32 16.57
CA SER A 434 14.40 -14.18 15.80
C SER A 434 15.57 -13.31 15.37
N PRO A 435 15.73 -12.99 14.08
CA PRO A 435 16.74 -12.01 13.65
C PRO A 435 16.30 -10.60 14.05
N GLY A 436 17.22 -9.63 14.03
CA GLY A 436 16.84 -8.21 14.06
C GLY A 436 16.41 -7.71 12.69
N ALA A 437 17.11 -8.19 11.63
CA ALA A 437 16.75 -7.92 10.25
C ALA A 437 17.04 -9.16 9.39
N ALA A 438 16.21 -9.41 8.39
CA ALA A 438 16.37 -10.56 7.50
C ALA A 438 15.78 -10.30 6.11
N MET A 439 16.42 -10.89 5.10
CA MET A 439 15.88 -11.07 3.75
C MET A 439 15.62 -12.57 3.55
N ARG A 440 14.48 -12.91 2.97
CA ARG A 440 14.11 -14.29 2.67
C ARG A 440 13.45 -14.40 1.31
N ASP A 441 13.53 -15.59 0.75
CA ASP A 441 12.74 -15.99 -0.40
C ASP A 441 11.24 -15.95 -0.05
N ALA A 442 10.43 -15.26 -0.86
CA ALA A 442 9.02 -15.04 -0.56
C ALA A 442 8.18 -16.32 -0.68
N ARG A 443 8.55 -17.23 -1.58
CA ARG A 443 7.83 -18.48 -1.86
C ARG A 443 8.07 -19.53 -0.78
N THR A 444 9.32 -19.66 -0.32
CA THR A 444 9.74 -20.78 0.55
C THR A 444 9.91 -20.37 2.01
N GLY A 445 10.11 -19.08 2.29
CA GLY A 445 10.47 -18.58 3.61
C GLY A 445 11.94 -18.83 4.00
N GLU A 446 12.75 -19.40 3.11
CA GLU A 446 14.17 -19.63 3.37
C GLU A 446 14.95 -18.32 3.45
N ALA A 447 15.77 -18.18 4.50
CA ALA A 447 16.58 -17.00 4.70
C ALA A 447 17.68 -16.89 3.63
N ILE A 448 17.72 -15.76 2.93
CA ILE A 448 18.86 -15.35 2.12
C ILE A 448 19.97 -14.86 3.03
N TRP A 449 19.63 -13.98 3.98
CA TRP A 449 20.52 -13.55 5.04
C TRP A 449 19.76 -13.14 6.30
N LYS A 450 20.45 -13.14 7.44
CA LYS A 450 19.97 -12.68 8.74
C LYS A 450 21.02 -11.86 9.46
N HIS A 451 20.59 -10.84 10.20
CA HIS A 451 21.42 -10.04 11.09
C HIS A 451 20.74 -9.92 12.46
N SER A 452 21.48 -10.19 13.54
CA SER A 452 20.93 -10.27 14.89
C SER A 452 21.74 -9.35 15.84
N PRO A 453 21.30 -8.08 16.00
CA PRO A 453 22.01 -7.10 16.82
C PRO A 453 21.72 -7.18 18.32
N SER A 454 20.85 -8.11 18.76
CA SER A 454 20.42 -8.28 20.15
C SER A 454 19.67 -7.07 20.71
N ILE A 455 18.86 -6.42 19.88
CA ILE A 455 17.95 -5.33 20.25
C ILE A 455 16.63 -5.50 19.53
N ASP A 456 15.58 -4.81 20.01
CA ASP A 456 14.38 -4.58 19.24
C ASP A 456 14.68 -3.67 18.04
N VAL A 457 14.41 -4.15 16.80
CA VAL A 457 14.58 -3.38 15.58
C VAL A 457 13.22 -2.86 15.13
N GLY A 458 12.86 -1.66 15.59
CA GLY A 458 11.55 -1.03 15.36
C GLY A 458 11.35 -0.41 13.98
N GLY A 459 12.30 -0.46 13.07
CA GLY A 459 12.18 0.12 11.73
C GLY A 459 13.18 -0.40 10.74
N GLY A 460 12.80 -0.44 9.48
CA GLY A 460 13.65 -0.88 8.38
C GLY A 460 13.05 -0.54 7.02
N LEU A 461 13.91 -0.47 6.01
CA LEU A 461 13.56 -0.11 4.66
C LEU A 461 14.38 -0.92 3.66
N VAL A 462 13.82 -1.14 2.49
CA VAL A 462 14.50 -1.70 1.32
C VAL A 462 14.23 -0.82 0.11
N ALA A 463 15.28 -0.43 -0.60
CA ALA A 463 15.20 0.41 -1.80
C ALA A 463 16.53 0.36 -2.57
N ASP A 464 16.50 0.49 -3.89
CA ASP A 464 17.71 0.71 -4.68
C ASP A 464 18.17 2.15 -4.50
N ILE A 465 19.27 2.34 -3.77
CA ILE A 465 19.85 3.65 -3.45
C ILE A 465 21.35 3.75 -3.76
N ASP A 466 22.00 2.65 -4.12
CA ASP A 466 23.44 2.60 -4.44
C ASP A 466 23.69 1.90 -5.78
N PRO A 467 23.91 2.63 -6.87
CA PRO A 467 24.02 2.09 -8.24
C PRO A 467 25.22 1.17 -8.46
N ARG A 468 26.13 1.05 -7.47
CA ARG A 468 27.30 0.15 -7.54
C ARG A 468 26.95 -1.30 -7.27
N HIS A 469 25.80 -1.55 -6.65
CA HIS A 469 25.31 -2.88 -6.30
C HIS A 469 24.02 -3.14 -7.08
N ARG A 470 23.94 -4.30 -7.71
CA ARG A 470 22.74 -4.68 -8.46
C ARG A 470 21.68 -5.22 -7.51
N GLY A 471 20.50 -4.65 -7.56
CA GLY A 471 19.38 -4.96 -6.66
C GLY A 471 19.19 -3.89 -5.61
N CYS A 472 18.24 -4.11 -4.70
CA CYS A 472 17.92 -3.14 -3.66
C CYS A 472 18.81 -3.33 -2.44
N GLU A 473 19.18 -2.21 -1.81
CA GLU A 473 19.78 -2.21 -0.49
C GLU A 473 18.70 -2.35 0.59
N ALA A 474 19.10 -2.99 1.72
CA ALA A 474 18.26 -3.15 2.88
C ALA A 474 18.97 -2.68 4.15
N TRP A 475 18.24 -2.02 5.04
CA TRP A 475 18.74 -1.58 6.34
C TRP A 475 17.65 -1.52 7.40
N GLY A 476 18.04 -1.73 8.66
CA GLY A 476 17.16 -1.65 9.81
C GLY A 476 17.95 -1.93 11.09
N GLY A 477 17.83 -1.04 12.08
CA GLY A 477 18.66 -1.11 13.29
C GLY A 477 20.15 -0.93 13.04
N PRO A 478 21.01 -1.33 13.98
CA PRO A 478 22.45 -1.34 13.78
C PRO A 478 22.86 -2.44 12.80
N GLY A 479 23.96 -2.25 12.09
CA GLY A 479 24.50 -3.27 11.16
C GLY A 479 24.77 -2.72 9.76
N GLY A 480 24.51 -1.43 9.54
CA GLY A 480 24.83 -0.73 8.30
C GLY A 480 23.89 -1.05 7.14
N LEU A 481 24.25 -0.53 5.97
CA LEU A 481 23.59 -0.77 4.71
C LEU A 481 24.06 -2.10 4.13
N ARG A 482 23.13 -2.92 3.66
CA ARG A 482 23.40 -4.23 3.07
C ARG A 482 22.88 -4.30 1.64
N ASP A 483 23.63 -4.94 0.75
CA ASP A 483 23.12 -5.33 -0.55
C ASP A 483 22.06 -6.45 -0.42
N CYS A 484 21.41 -6.81 -1.50
CA CYS A 484 20.37 -7.83 -1.49
C CYS A 484 20.88 -9.23 -1.10
N ALA A 485 22.17 -9.51 -1.25
CA ALA A 485 22.82 -10.75 -0.81
C ALA A 485 23.22 -10.74 0.69
N GLY A 486 23.05 -9.59 1.37
CA GLY A 486 23.33 -9.42 2.81
C GLY A 486 24.75 -8.96 3.13
N ASN A 487 25.58 -8.64 2.15
CA ASN A 487 26.90 -8.08 2.40
C ASN A 487 26.77 -6.64 2.92
N GLN A 488 27.45 -6.32 4.02
CA GLN A 488 27.50 -4.95 4.50
C GLN A 488 28.37 -4.10 3.58
N ILE A 489 27.78 -3.07 2.97
CA ILE A 489 28.42 -2.23 1.95
C ILE A 489 28.77 -0.82 2.45
N GLY A 490 28.24 -0.42 3.59
CA GLY A 490 28.52 0.89 4.19
C GLY A 490 27.67 1.19 5.41
N PRO A 491 27.71 2.46 5.88
CA PRO A 491 26.79 2.94 6.88
C PRO A 491 25.39 3.08 6.26
N ALA A 492 24.34 2.81 7.04
CA ALA A 492 22.97 2.98 6.59
C ALA A 492 22.54 4.46 6.60
N PRO A 493 21.59 4.85 5.73
CA PRO A 493 20.85 6.08 5.89
C PRO A 493 20.18 6.17 7.27
N ARG A 494 19.97 7.38 7.77
CA ARG A 494 19.21 7.62 9.01
C ARG A 494 17.70 7.42 8.80
N SER A 495 17.24 7.75 7.60
CA SER A 495 15.85 7.59 7.19
C SER A 495 15.56 6.13 6.88
N SER A 496 14.54 5.55 7.54
CA SER A 496 14.13 4.14 7.35
C SER A 496 12.61 3.97 7.35
N GLY A 497 11.87 5.06 7.10
CA GLY A 497 10.41 5.06 7.12
C GLY A 497 9.80 4.91 5.74
N PHE A 498 10.10 5.84 4.83
CA PHE A 498 9.51 5.92 3.50
C PHE A 498 10.54 6.19 2.41
N ALA A 499 10.23 5.71 1.22
CA ALA A 499 10.98 5.99 -0.01
C ALA A 499 10.00 6.25 -1.16
N VAL A 500 10.42 7.04 -2.14
CA VAL A 500 9.65 7.43 -3.33
C VAL A 500 10.54 7.45 -4.56
N TRP A 501 9.99 7.18 -5.74
CA TRP A 501 10.64 7.53 -7.00
C TRP A 501 10.30 8.99 -7.33
N TRP A 502 11.25 9.89 -7.17
CA TRP A 502 11.01 11.32 -7.24
C TRP A 502 11.78 12.05 -8.34
N ASP A 503 13.07 11.82 -8.45
CA ASP A 503 13.88 12.53 -9.43
C ASP A 503 13.88 11.86 -10.83
N GLY A 504 14.83 12.17 -11.68
CA GLY A 504 14.82 11.71 -13.08
C GLY A 504 15.48 10.35 -13.31
N ASP A 505 16.12 9.75 -12.30
CA ASP A 505 16.78 8.44 -12.41
C ASP A 505 15.94 7.30 -11.80
N LEU A 506 16.48 6.10 -11.75
CA LEU A 506 15.77 4.90 -11.26
C LEU A 506 16.05 4.60 -9.78
N LEU A 507 16.98 5.30 -9.15
CA LEU A 507 17.23 5.14 -7.72
C LEU A 507 16.10 5.77 -6.91
N ARG A 508 15.83 5.19 -5.75
CA ARG A 508 14.73 5.65 -4.90
C ARG A 508 15.20 6.70 -3.91
N GLU A 509 14.46 7.79 -3.76
CA GLU A 509 14.67 8.81 -2.76
C GLU A 509 14.01 8.45 -1.44
N LEU A 510 14.54 9.00 -0.34
CA LEU A 510 14.04 8.78 1.02
C LEU A 510 13.14 9.95 1.45
N VAL A 511 12.04 9.66 2.14
CA VAL A 511 11.18 10.68 2.73
C VAL A 511 11.46 10.77 4.23
N ALA A 512 12.07 11.91 4.62
CA ALA A 512 12.48 12.20 5.99
C ALA A 512 11.68 13.38 6.55
N GLY A 513 10.57 13.11 7.24
CA GLY A 513 9.66 14.15 7.72
C GLY A 513 9.06 14.94 6.55
N SER A 514 9.43 16.23 6.43
CA SER A 514 8.99 17.11 5.34
C SER A 514 9.99 17.20 4.17
N ASN A 515 11.02 16.37 4.14
CA ASN A 515 12.05 16.44 3.13
C ASN A 515 12.08 15.18 2.28
N VAL A 516 12.40 15.35 1.00
CA VAL A 516 12.85 14.29 0.11
C VAL A 516 14.37 14.40 0.01
N THR A 517 15.06 13.31 0.31
CA THR A 517 16.52 13.24 0.32
C THR A 517 17.00 12.12 -0.59
N LYS A 518 18.11 12.34 -1.27
CA LYS A 518 18.79 11.32 -2.06
C LYS A 518 19.99 10.80 -1.29
N TRP A 519 20.17 9.49 -1.30
CA TRP A 519 21.37 8.89 -0.70
C TRP A 519 22.58 9.16 -1.57
N ASN A 520 23.56 9.86 -1.00
CA ASN A 520 24.85 10.07 -1.62
C ASN A 520 25.79 8.92 -1.22
N TRP A 521 25.81 7.89 -2.04
CA TRP A 521 26.59 6.67 -1.79
C TRP A 521 28.12 6.88 -1.80
N GLN A 522 28.62 7.99 -2.38
CA GLN A 522 30.04 8.36 -2.38
C GLN A 522 30.45 8.98 -1.05
N ALA A 523 29.61 9.88 -0.52
CA ALA A 523 29.86 10.61 0.71
C ALA A 523 29.23 9.92 1.95
N ASN A 524 28.33 8.95 1.76
CA ASN A 524 27.52 8.32 2.80
C ASN A 524 26.67 9.34 3.57
N THR A 525 25.98 10.22 2.82
CA THR A 525 25.12 11.28 3.37
C THR A 525 23.75 11.25 2.70
N GLU A 526 22.75 11.79 3.41
CA GLU A 526 21.43 12.06 2.83
C GLU A 526 21.41 13.53 2.37
N ASP A 527 21.44 13.75 1.07
CA ASP A 527 21.44 15.08 0.47
C ASP A 527 19.99 15.49 0.17
N ARG A 528 19.52 16.59 0.77
CA ARG A 528 18.17 17.07 0.55
C ARG A 528 18.01 17.61 -0.87
N ILE A 529 17.09 17.03 -1.64
CA ILE A 529 16.76 17.46 -3.01
C ILE A 529 15.45 18.26 -3.08
N PHE A 530 14.52 18.01 -2.15
CA PHE A 530 13.26 18.74 -2.09
C PHE A 530 12.79 18.90 -0.64
N ALA A 531 12.10 20.02 -0.37
CA ALA A 531 11.45 20.27 0.93
C ALA A 531 10.00 20.68 0.68
N THR A 532 9.06 19.86 1.17
CA THR A 532 7.63 20.13 1.04
C THR A 532 7.19 21.32 1.89
N GLY A 533 7.88 21.60 3.00
CA GLY A 533 7.44 22.55 4.01
C GLY A 533 6.16 22.14 4.75
N SER A 534 5.60 21.00 4.40
CA SER A 534 4.37 20.42 4.94
C SER A 534 4.64 19.51 6.14
N ARG A 535 3.59 18.96 6.74
CA ARG A 535 3.69 18.07 7.90
C ARG A 535 3.29 16.65 7.51
N PRO A 536 3.97 15.63 8.03
CA PRO A 536 3.51 14.26 7.93
C PRO A 536 2.12 14.07 8.57
N GLY A 537 1.32 13.16 8.01
CA GLY A 537 -0.01 12.84 8.53
C GLY A 537 0.02 12.03 9.83
N GLY A 538 1.01 11.16 9.97
CA GLY A 538 1.20 10.28 11.11
C GLY A 538 2.65 9.86 11.24
N ARG A 539 2.95 8.60 10.99
CA ARG A 539 4.32 8.04 10.96
C ARG A 539 5.09 8.38 9.67
N GLY A 540 4.39 8.89 8.64
CA GLY A 540 4.94 9.24 7.34
C GLY A 540 4.07 10.25 6.60
N PRO A 541 4.20 10.39 5.28
CA PRO A 541 3.23 11.09 4.43
C PRO A 541 1.80 10.59 4.70
N ASN A 542 0.81 11.43 4.39
CA ASN A 542 -0.59 10.95 4.41
C ASN A 542 -0.80 9.84 3.38
N LEU A 543 -0.08 9.90 2.25
CA LEU A 543 -0.01 8.88 1.20
C LEU A 543 1.19 9.16 0.29
N THR A 544 1.80 8.10 -0.27
CA THR A 544 2.68 8.18 -1.45
C THR A 544 2.16 7.22 -2.51
N ALA A 545 2.00 7.69 -3.74
CA ALA A 545 1.53 6.86 -4.85
C ALA A 545 1.76 7.55 -6.20
N ASP A 546 1.85 6.79 -7.29
CA ASP A 546 1.77 7.27 -8.67
C ASP A 546 0.31 7.64 -9.01
N LEU A 547 -0.10 8.84 -8.58
CA LEU A 547 -1.49 9.30 -8.74
C LEU A 547 -1.72 10.07 -10.03
N LEU A 548 -0.71 10.76 -10.53
CA LEU A 548 -0.78 11.66 -11.68
C LEU A 548 0.52 11.61 -12.49
N GLY A 549 0.47 12.06 -13.72
CA GLY A 549 1.69 12.21 -14.52
C GLY A 549 2.29 10.89 -14.98
N ASP A 550 3.61 10.76 -14.88
CA ASP A 550 4.34 9.55 -15.29
C ASP A 550 4.40 8.51 -14.13
N TRP A 551 5.29 7.56 -14.23
CA TRP A 551 5.47 6.47 -13.27
C TRP A 551 6.03 6.90 -11.89
N ARG A 552 6.42 8.16 -11.71
CA ARG A 552 6.96 8.65 -10.44
C ARG A 552 5.84 8.99 -9.46
N GLU A 553 6.17 8.88 -8.18
CA GLU A 553 5.19 8.96 -7.11
C GLU A 553 4.93 10.40 -6.67
N GLU A 554 3.67 10.73 -6.42
CA GLU A 554 3.26 11.92 -5.69
C GLU A 554 3.35 11.69 -4.19
N ILE A 555 3.51 12.79 -3.45
CA ILE A 555 3.56 12.82 -1.99
C ILE A 555 2.41 13.67 -1.47
N LEU A 556 1.45 13.04 -0.80
CA LEU A 556 0.35 13.73 -0.14
C LEU A 556 0.75 14.05 1.30
N MET A 557 0.68 15.33 1.68
CA MET A 557 1.00 15.81 3.04
C MET A 557 0.04 16.88 3.50
N THR A 558 -0.13 16.99 4.81
CA THR A 558 -0.87 18.10 5.44
C THR A 558 -0.15 19.42 5.23
N ALA A 559 -0.84 20.44 4.72
CA ALA A 559 -0.29 21.78 4.53
C ALA A 559 0.22 22.38 5.87
N PRO A 560 1.16 23.35 5.83
CA PRO A 560 1.77 23.91 7.04
C PRO A 560 0.76 24.54 8.00
N ASP A 561 -0.32 25.10 7.48
CA ASP A 561 -1.40 25.70 8.27
C ASP A 561 -2.39 24.68 8.84
N GLY A 562 -2.30 23.41 8.42
CA GLY A 562 -3.15 22.32 8.85
C GLY A 562 -4.59 22.37 8.31
N LYS A 563 -4.88 23.17 7.27
CA LYS A 563 -6.24 23.38 6.74
C LYS A 563 -6.51 22.72 5.41
N SER A 564 -5.46 22.24 4.74
CA SER A 564 -5.55 21.56 3.46
C SER A 564 -4.56 20.41 3.41
N LEU A 565 -4.70 19.56 2.41
CA LEU A 565 -3.66 18.65 1.96
C LEU A 565 -2.94 19.29 0.76
N ARG A 566 -1.69 18.89 0.56
CA ARG A 566 -0.91 19.21 -0.62
C ARG A 566 -0.43 17.93 -1.28
N LEU A 567 -0.81 17.75 -2.52
CA LEU A 567 -0.33 16.68 -3.38
C LEU A 567 0.85 17.21 -4.18
N TYR A 568 2.05 16.82 -3.77
CA TYR A 568 3.30 17.24 -4.42
C TYR A 568 3.64 16.33 -5.57
N THR A 569 4.02 16.91 -6.71
CA THR A 569 4.59 16.21 -7.86
C THR A 569 5.98 16.75 -8.18
N THR A 570 6.79 15.96 -8.87
CA THR A 570 8.11 16.40 -9.34
C THR A 570 8.02 17.16 -10.66
N THR A 571 8.95 18.10 -10.89
CA THR A 571 9.11 18.80 -12.17
C THR A 571 10.47 18.54 -12.83
N ILE A 572 11.18 17.54 -12.32
CA ILE A 572 12.48 17.12 -12.87
C ILE A 572 12.19 16.25 -14.10
N PRO A 573 12.71 16.58 -15.31
CA PRO A 573 12.53 15.73 -16.47
C PRO A 573 13.20 14.36 -16.29
N THR A 574 12.58 13.30 -16.84
CA THR A 574 13.16 11.96 -16.89
C THR A 574 13.23 11.46 -18.33
N GLU A 575 14.28 10.68 -18.65
CA GLU A 575 14.41 9.96 -19.91
C GLU A 575 13.83 8.54 -19.83
N HIS A 576 13.46 8.09 -18.62
CA HIS A 576 12.86 6.77 -18.40
C HIS A 576 11.38 6.80 -18.76
N ARG A 577 10.96 5.77 -19.52
CA ARG A 577 9.60 5.61 -19.98
C ARG A 577 9.04 4.28 -19.47
N LEU A 578 8.29 4.36 -18.38
CA LEU A 578 7.62 3.23 -17.76
C LEU A 578 6.11 3.43 -17.82
N HIS A 579 5.34 2.36 -17.78
CA HIS A 579 3.91 2.47 -17.56
C HIS A 579 3.62 2.89 -16.12
N THR A 580 2.44 3.49 -15.89
CA THR A 580 2.01 3.85 -14.54
C THR A 580 2.12 2.65 -13.61
N LEU A 581 2.70 2.86 -12.43
CA LEU A 581 2.85 1.82 -11.41
C LEU A 581 1.47 1.36 -10.88
N MET A 582 0.44 2.21 -11.03
CA MET A 582 -0.93 1.84 -10.69
C MET A 582 -1.51 0.73 -11.59
N HIS A 583 -0.88 0.42 -12.72
CA HIS A 583 -1.19 -0.76 -13.55
C HIS A 583 -0.35 -2.00 -13.19
N ASP A 584 0.56 -1.92 -12.22
CA ASP A 584 1.13 -3.08 -11.56
C ASP A 584 0.19 -3.50 -10.41
N PRO A 585 -0.43 -4.70 -10.45
CA PRO A 585 -1.41 -5.09 -9.44
C PRO A 585 -0.84 -5.13 -8.02
N GLN A 586 0.41 -5.57 -7.83
CA GLN A 586 1.05 -5.58 -6.51
C GLN A 586 1.23 -4.16 -5.97
N TYR A 587 1.68 -3.23 -6.80
CA TYR A 587 1.82 -1.83 -6.42
C TYR A 587 0.47 -1.21 -6.05
N ARG A 588 -0.56 -1.37 -6.91
CA ARG A 588 -1.91 -0.83 -6.64
C ARG A 588 -2.53 -1.40 -5.35
N LEU A 589 -2.33 -2.69 -5.08
CA LEU A 589 -2.73 -3.30 -3.81
C LEU A 589 -1.97 -2.68 -2.63
N SER A 590 -0.67 -2.40 -2.79
CA SER A 590 0.14 -1.74 -1.76
C SER A 590 -0.39 -0.35 -1.40
N ILE A 591 -0.93 0.40 -2.37
CA ILE A 591 -1.58 1.68 -2.11
C ILE A 591 -2.85 1.49 -1.25
N ALA A 592 -3.64 0.44 -1.47
CA ALA A 592 -4.84 0.19 -0.69
C ALA A 592 -4.54 -0.10 0.79
N TRP A 593 -3.45 -0.83 1.10
CA TRP A 593 -3.07 -1.15 2.49
C TRP A 593 -1.96 -0.25 3.06
N GLN A 594 -1.45 0.76 2.34
CA GLN A 594 -0.41 1.67 2.85
C GLN A 594 -0.78 2.34 4.17
N ASN A 595 -2.05 2.61 4.39
CA ASN A 595 -2.60 3.22 5.61
C ASN A 595 -2.71 2.26 6.81
N VAL A 596 -2.35 0.97 6.66
CA VAL A 596 -2.60 -0.04 7.68
C VAL A 596 -1.49 -0.04 8.72
N VAL A 597 -1.82 0.36 9.94
CA VAL A 597 -0.99 0.39 11.16
C VAL A 597 0.32 1.17 10.97
N TYR A 598 1.44 0.50 10.69
CA TYR A 598 2.72 1.18 10.46
C TYR A 598 2.96 1.32 8.95
N ASN A 599 2.56 2.47 8.42
CA ASN A 599 2.65 2.80 7.01
C ASN A 599 4.04 2.51 6.42
N LYS A 600 4.07 1.89 5.24
CA LYS A 600 5.29 1.56 4.49
C LYS A 600 5.13 2.00 3.04
N PRO A 601 6.26 2.32 2.35
CA PRO A 601 6.21 2.65 0.93
C PRO A 601 5.73 1.45 0.10
N PRO A 602 5.01 1.70 -1.00
CA PRO A 602 4.58 0.64 -1.92
C PRO A 602 5.77 0.07 -2.70
N HIS A 603 5.63 -1.18 -3.17
CA HIS A 603 6.61 -1.85 -4.02
C HIS A 603 5.92 -2.50 -5.22
N VAL A 604 6.61 -2.49 -6.37
CA VAL A 604 6.16 -3.14 -7.60
C VAL A 604 6.49 -4.64 -7.59
N SER A 605 5.87 -5.39 -8.52
CA SER A 605 6.06 -6.83 -8.69
C SER A 605 7.35 -7.20 -9.45
N PHE A 606 8.13 -6.23 -9.92
CA PHE A 606 9.35 -6.41 -10.70
C PHE A 606 10.46 -5.52 -10.15
N PHE A 607 11.70 -5.81 -10.49
CA PHE A 607 12.82 -4.95 -10.09
C PHE A 607 12.72 -3.60 -10.82
N LEU A 608 12.49 -2.52 -10.07
CA LEU A 608 12.55 -1.15 -10.53
C LEU A 608 13.73 -0.44 -9.87
N GLY A 609 14.81 -0.29 -10.62
CA GLY A 609 16.07 0.26 -10.12
C GLY A 609 17.16 0.32 -11.19
N GLN A 610 18.36 0.70 -10.80
CA GLN A 610 19.50 0.85 -11.69
C GLN A 610 19.86 -0.47 -12.37
N GLY A 611 19.91 -0.45 -13.69
CA GLY A 611 20.21 -1.62 -14.50
C GLY A 611 19.06 -2.60 -14.69
N MET A 612 17.82 -2.17 -14.42
CA MET A 612 16.62 -2.94 -14.74
C MET A 612 16.51 -3.24 -16.23
N THR A 613 15.81 -4.32 -16.56
CA THR A 613 15.27 -4.56 -17.90
C THR A 613 13.94 -3.81 -18.07
N ALA A 614 13.40 -3.77 -19.31
CA ALA A 614 12.06 -3.22 -19.48
C ALA A 614 11.06 -3.93 -18.53
N PRO A 615 10.15 -3.19 -17.87
CA PRO A 615 9.17 -3.80 -16.99
C PRO A 615 8.30 -4.81 -17.75
N PRO A 616 7.84 -5.88 -17.09
CA PRO A 616 6.92 -6.82 -17.70
C PRO A 616 5.62 -6.11 -18.08
N ARG A 617 5.00 -6.51 -19.17
CA ARG A 617 3.66 -6.02 -19.51
C ARG A 617 2.66 -6.60 -18.51
N PRO A 618 1.88 -5.78 -17.80
CA PRO A 618 0.94 -6.30 -16.82
C PRO A 618 -0.19 -7.09 -17.51
N ASN A 619 -0.55 -8.24 -16.95
CA ASN A 619 -1.69 -9.04 -17.40
C ASN A 619 -2.98 -8.54 -16.75
N ILE A 620 -3.53 -7.45 -17.30
CA ILE A 620 -4.70 -6.75 -16.73
C ILE A 620 -5.78 -6.49 -17.77
N THR A 621 -7.02 -6.35 -17.31
CA THR A 621 -8.15 -5.84 -18.07
C THR A 621 -8.72 -4.62 -17.37
N LEU A 622 -8.83 -3.50 -18.08
CA LEU A 622 -9.39 -2.27 -17.52
C LEU A 622 -10.91 -2.34 -17.50
N ILE A 623 -11.51 -2.07 -16.33
CA ILE A 623 -12.95 -2.11 -16.12
C ILE A 623 -13.60 -0.83 -16.68
N GLY A 624 -14.79 -0.97 -17.27
CA GLY A 624 -15.50 0.17 -17.87
C GLY A 624 -14.97 0.63 -19.22
N SER A 625 -13.88 0.04 -19.72
CA SER A 625 -13.35 0.33 -21.06
C SER A 625 -14.18 -0.34 -22.17
N GLY A 626 -15.49 -0.14 -22.18
CA GLY A 626 -16.37 -0.60 -23.25
C GLY A 626 -15.86 -0.10 -24.61
N GLU A 627 -15.24 -1.00 -25.41
CA GLU A 627 -15.02 -0.90 -26.86
C GLU A 627 -14.24 0.30 -27.44
N ALA A 628 -13.25 0.87 -26.78
CA ALA A 628 -12.53 2.01 -27.37
C ALA A 628 -11.20 1.67 -28.08
N LEU A 629 -10.76 0.42 -28.09
CA LEU A 629 -9.52 0.00 -28.83
C LEU A 629 -9.72 -1.35 -29.54
N ARG A 630 -10.65 -1.41 -30.52
CA ARG A 630 -10.62 -2.41 -31.60
C ARG A 630 -10.24 -1.76 -32.90
#